data_93d9ac7e6d5bf9e746b2728dc8ab8b27
#
_entry.id   93d9ac7e6d5bf9e746b2728dc8ab8b27
#
_cell.length_a   1.000
_cell.length_b   1.000
_cell.length_c   1.000
_cell.angle_alpha   90.00
_cell.angle_beta   90.00
_cell.angle_gamma   90.00
#
_symmetry.space_group_name_H-M   'P 1'
#
loop_
_entity.id
_entity.type
_entity.pdbx_description
1 polymer ?
#
loop_
_entity_poly.entity_id
_entity_poly.type
_entity_poly.pdbx_seq_one_letter_code
_entity_poly.pdbx_strand_id
1 'polypeptide(L)'
;YGSDPDNGVVWLSFYVNREKVNFSTKVSVDIKDWNDKKKCVGAGDKLAKDKNLIIETILARVNNVFVKYRLRDRKLTRDSFLKAYHRPTDYNTFFDFVTDYQRKESLKLEDSTYKTNLSVIKKLKEYNPNLYFDDITSEWLDEYFFHLMNELENNQNTANKNMATIKKYVLAAFNAGYMDENPFKKWAIK
;
A
#
# COMPACT_ATOMS: atom_id res chain seq x y z
N TYR A 1 -28.37 22.29 -10.16
CA TYR A 1 -28.85 21.39 -9.09
C TYR A 1 -28.72 22.18 -7.80
N GLY A 2 -29.87 22.66 -7.23
CA GLY A 2 -29.89 23.36 -5.98
C GLY A 2 -29.48 22.47 -4.83
N SER A 3 -28.46 22.86 -4.07
CA SER A 3 -28.14 22.23 -2.80
C SER A 3 -29.31 22.51 -1.83
N ASP A 4 -29.90 21.44 -1.29
CA ASP A 4 -30.89 21.56 -0.21
C ASP A 4 -30.20 22.26 0.97
N PRO A 5 -30.69 23.43 1.44
CA PRO A 5 -30.01 24.18 2.47
C PRO A 5 -29.93 23.46 3.82
N ASP A 6 -30.75 22.43 4.02
CA ASP A 6 -30.80 21.65 5.26
C ASP A 6 -29.88 20.41 5.23
N ASN A 7 -29.20 20.14 4.10
CA ASN A 7 -28.43 18.94 3.90
C ASN A 7 -26.94 19.25 3.73
N GLY A 8 -26.08 18.65 4.55
CA GLY A 8 -24.63 18.84 4.55
C GLY A 8 -23.86 17.56 4.31
N VAL A 9 -22.67 17.67 3.69
CA VAL A 9 -21.74 16.54 3.55
C VAL A 9 -20.77 16.53 4.72
N VAL A 10 -20.59 15.37 5.33
CA VAL A 10 -19.63 15.19 6.43
C VAL A 10 -18.20 15.18 5.88
N TRP A 11 -17.35 16.02 6.46
CA TRP A 11 -15.92 16.10 6.14
C TRP A 11 -15.07 15.70 7.33
N LEU A 12 -14.01 14.93 7.05
CA LEU A 12 -12.94 14.69 8.00
C LEU A 12 -11.84 15.73 7.81
N SER A 13 -11.45 16.38 8.90
CA SER A 13 -10.39 17.39 8.90
C SER A 13 -9.36 17.04 9.98
N PHE A 14 -8.10 16.90 9.59
CA PHE A 14 -6.99 16.60 10.49
C PHE A 14 -5.68 17.17 9.94
N TYR A 15 -4.61 17.08 10.72
CA TYR A 15 -3.31 17.59 10.35
C TYR A 15 -2.30 16.46 10.15
N VAL A 16 -1.51 16.57 9.08
CA VAL A 16 -0.35 15.72 8.80
C VAL A 16 0.86 16.63 8.73
N ASN A 17 1.80 16.48 9.65
CA ASN A 17 3.02 17.32 9.70
C ASN A 17 2.72 18.83 9.58
N ARG A 18 1.74 19.33 10.37
CA ARG A 18 1.23 20.72 10.40
C ARG A 18 0.47 21.19 9.14
N GLU A 19 0.31 20.34 8.14
CA GLU A 19 -0.52 20.64 6.97
C GLU A 19 -1.91 20.06 7.13
N LYS A 20 -2.93 20.89 6.87
CA LYS A 20 -4.34 20.49 6.97
C LYS A 20 -4.72 19.57 5.80
N VAL A 21 -5.38 18.46 6.13
CA VAL A 21 -5.94 17.52 5.16
C VAL A 21 -7.43 17.42 5.39
N ASN A 22 -8.22 17.57 4.32
CA ASN A 22 -9.67 17.45 4.34
C ASN A 22 -10.09 16.33 3.41
N PHE A 23 -10.94 15.42 3.93
CA PHE A 23 -11.59 14.37 3.16
C PHE A 23 -13.09 14.48 3.21
N SER A 24 -13.74 14.44 2.05
CA SER A 24 -15.17 14.22 1.98
C SER A 24 -15.48 12.76 2.26
N THR A 25 -16.36 12.48 3.20
CA THR A 25 -16.88 11.13 3.43
C THR A 25 -17.89 10.71 2.38
N LYS A 26 -18.39 11.66 1.57
CA LYS A 26 -19.55 11.53 0.67
C LYS A 26 -20.84 11.13 1.39
N VAL A 27 -20.85 11.18 2.72
CA VAL A 27 -22.04 10.95 3.52
C VAL A 27 -22.77 12.26 3.65
N SER A 28 -23.99 12.31 3.14
CA SER A 28 -24.91 13.45 3.26
C SER A 28 -25.83 13.23 4.45
N VAL A 29 -26.02 14.28 5.26
CA VAL A 29 -26.80 14.25 6.51
C VAL A 29 -27.58 15.53 6.66
N ASP A 30 -28.84 15.48 7.10
CA ASP A 30 -29.58 16.66 7.55
C ASP A 30 -28.84 17.26 8.75
N ILE A 31 -28.68 18.59 8.74
CA ILE A 31 -27.94 19.32 9.79
C ILE A 31 -28.53 19.04 11.17
N LYS A 32 -29.88 18.93 11.28
CA LYS A 32 -30.60 18.60 12.53
C LYS A 32 -30.28 17.21 13.08
N ASP A 33 -29.90 16.26 12.22
CA ASP A 33 -29.59 14.87 12.60
C ASP A 33 -28.10 14.67 12.90
N TRP A 34 -27.25 15.68 12.72
CA TRP A 34 -25.84 15.63 13.09
C TRP A 34 -25.61 15.90 14.57
N ASN A 35 -24.99 14.97 15.26
CA ASN A 35 -24.54 15.15 16.64
C ASN A 35 -23.10 15.64 16.70
N ASP A 36 -22.92 16.95 16.88
CA ASP A 36 -21.59 17.57 16.86
C ASP A 36 -20.70 17.13 18.05
N LYS A 37 -21.29 16.81 19.21
CA LYS A 37 -20.53 16.33 20.39
C LYS A 37 -19.99 14.92 20.18
N LYS A 38 -20.80 14.03 19.63
CA LYS A 38 -20.41 12.63 19.35
C LYS A 38 -19.77 12.44 17.98
N LYS A 39 -19.80 13.47 17.13
CA LYS A 39 -19.29 13.42 15.74
C LYS A 39 -19.90 12.26 14.93
N CYS A 40 -21.20 12.05 15.08
CA CYS A 40 -21.94 10.97 14.43
C CYS A 40 -23.32 11.42 13.96
N VAL A 41 -23.93 10.63 13.09
CA VAL A 41 -25.32 10.80 12.66
C VAL A 41 -26.24 10.30 13.76
N GLY A 42 -27.19 11.13 14.16
CA GLY A 42 -28.16 10.82 15.21
C GLY A 42 -29.25 9.85 14.77
N ALA A 43 -29.98 9.30 15.75
CA ALA A 43 -31.02 8.30 15.52
C ALA A 43 -32.26 8.81 14.75
N GLY A 44 -32.39 10.12 14.51
CA GLY A 44 -33.44 10.72 13.67
C GLY A 44 -33.29 10.33 12.19
N ASP A 45 -32.08 10.08 11.71
CA ASP A 45 -31.83 9.62 10.36
C ASP A 45 -32.04 8.09 10.26
N LYS A 46 -32.94 7.66 9.36
CA LYS A 46 -33.25 6.22 9.15
C LYS A 46 -32.02 5.39 8.74
N LEU A 47 -31.02 6.01 8.11
CA LEU A 47 -29.77 5.39 7.66
C LEU A 47 -28.59 5.69 8.59
N ALA A 48 -28.86 6.17 9.82
CA ALA A 48 -27.82 6.59 10.76
C ALA A 48 -26.75 5.51 10.98
N LYS A 49 -27.15 4.24 11.12
CA LYS A 49 -26.20 3.12 11.32
C LYS A 49 -25.25 2.95 10.14
N ASP A 50 -25.79 2.92 8.93
CA ASP A 50 -24.98 2.72 7.70
C ASP A 50 -24.07 3.93 7.47
N LYS A 51 -24.59 5.14 7.65
CA LYS A 51 -23.81 6.37 7.52
C LYS A 51 -22.68 6.46 8.53
N ASN A 52 -22.93 6.09 9.79
CA ASN A 52 -21.90 6.04 10.83
C ASN A 52 -20.85 4.95 10.52
N LEU A 53 -21.25 3.77 10.04
CA LEU A 53 -20.31 2.71 9.64
C LEU A 53 -19.38 3.18 8.50
N ILE A 54 -19.88 3.93 7.52
CA ILE A 54 -19.06 4.52 6.46
C ILE A 54 -18.05 5.49 7.05
N ILE A 55 -18.49 6.40 7.94
CA ILE A 55 -17.60 7.37 8.59
C ILE A 55 -16.51 6.66 9.40
N GLU A 56 -16.88 5.68 10.21
CA GLU A 56 -15.95 4.87 11.01
C GLU A 56 -14.94 4.10 10.14
N THR A 57 -15.40 3.54 9.02
CA THR A 57 -14.53 2.84 8.07
C THR A 57 -13.49 3.78 7.48
N ILE A 58 -13.88 5.00 7.11
CA ILE A 58 -12.95 6.02 6.59
C ILE A 58 -11.97 6.45 7.68
N LEU A 59 -12.44 6.67 8.92
CA LEU A 59 -11.59 6.99 10.07
C LEU A 59 -10.58 5.88 10.37
N ALA A 60 -11.02 4.62 10.35
CA ALA A 60 -10.13 3.46 10.53
C ALA A 60 -9.05 3.42 9.45
N ARG A 61 -9.39 3.69 8.19
CA ARG A 61 -8.43 3.75 7.09
C ARG A 61 -7.40 4.87 7.26
N VAL A 62 -7.85 6.06 7.69
CA VAL A 62 -6.98 7.19 8.03
C VAL A 62 -6.01 6.80 9.14
N ASN A 63 -6.53 6.24 10.24
CA ASN A 63 -5.73 5.82 11.39
C ASN A 63 -4.71 4.73 11.03
N ASN A 64 -5.06 3.79 10.17
CA ASN A 64 -4.15 2.75 9.69
C ASN A 64 -2.92 3.33 8.99
N VAL A 65 -3.08 4.41 8.20
CA VAL A 65 -1.92 5.07 7.58
C VAL A 65 -1.00 5.65 8.66
N PHE A 66 -1.54 6.38 9.65
CA PHE A 66 -0.74 6.92 10.74
C PHE A 66 0.01 5.84 11.53
N VAL A 67 -0.69 4.75 11.87
CA VAL A 67 -0.10 3.62 12.60
C VAL A 67 1.03 2.96 11.79
N LYS A 68 0.81 2.70 10.51
CA LYS A 68 1.85 2.10 9.63
C LYS A 68 3.12 2.95 9.61
N TYR A 69 3.01 4.27 9.45
CA TYR A 69 4.18 5.15 9.41
C TYR A 69 4.88 5.24 10.78
N ARG A 70 4.11 5.29 11.86
CA ARG A 70 4.66 5.31 13.23
C ARG A 70 5.42 4.02 13.56
N LEU A 71 4.85 2.85 13.24
CA LEU A 71 5.50 1.55 13.48
C LEU A 71 6.79 1.36 12.67
N ARG A 72 6.93 2.07 11.56
CA ARG A 72 8.14 2.04 10.72
C ARG A 72 9.14 3.15 11.03
N ASP A 73 8.86 3.97 12.04
CA ASP A 73 9.63 5.17 12.40
C ASP A 73 9.87 6.11 11.19
N ARG A 74 8.88 6.21 10.30
CA ARG A 74 8.95 7.04 9.08
C ARG A 74 8.20 8.34 9.26
N LYS A 75 8.80 9.44 8.78
CA LYS A 75 8.14 10.74 8.74
C LYS A 75 6.97 10.71 7.75
N LEU A 76 5.78 11.04 8.24
CA LEU A 76 4.57 11.13 7.42
C LEU A 76 4.42 12.58 6.92
N THR A 77 4.46 12.78 5.61
CA THR A 77 4.11 14.05 4.95
C THR A 77 2.69 13.98 4.39
N ARG A 78 2.10 15.14 4.06
CA ARG A 78 0.78 15.20 3.44
C ARG A 78 0.71 14.37 2.16
N ASP A 79 1.71 14.48 1.28
CA ASP A 79 1.72 13.74 0.01
C ASP A 79 1.88 12.24 0.20
N SER A 80 2.78 11.80 1.11
CA SER A 80 2.94 10.39 1.43
C SER A 80 1.67 9.82 2.10
N PHE A 81 0.96 10.62 2.91
CA PHE A 81 -0.32 10.23 3.47
C PHE A 81 -1.37 10.00 2.37
N LEU A 82 -1.55 10.96 1.45
CA LEU A 82 -2.53 10.85 0.37
C LEU A 82 -2.26 9.63 -0.52
N LYS A 83 -1.01 9.42 -0.89
CA LYS A 83 -0.58 8.24 -1.65
C LYS A 83 -0.90 6.95 -0.91
N ALA A 84 -0.51 6.83 0.36
CA ALA A 84 -0.76 5.64 1.17
C ALA A 84 -2.26 5.39 1.40
N TYR A 85 -3.05 6.45 1.56
CA TYR A 85 -4.50 6.35 1.73
C TYR A 85 -5.23 5.80 0.49
N HIS A 86 -4.77 6.17 -0.71
CA HIS A 86 -5.38 5.72 -1.97
C HIS A 86 -4.86 4.37 -2.48
N ARG A 87 -3.78 3.85 -1.90
CA ARG A 87 -3.27 2.52 -2.27
C ARG A 87 -4.24 1.39 -1.91
N PRO A 88 -4.24 0.31 -2.69
CA PRO A 88 -4.90 -0.92 -2.28
C PRO A 88 -4.38 -1.40 -0.92
N THR A 89 -5.23 -2.01 -0.10
CA THR A 89 -4.91 -2.43 1.27
C THR A 89 -4.89 -3.95 1.45
N ASP A 90 -4.99 -4.71 0.36
CA ASP A 90 -5.11 -6.17 0.40
C ASP A 90 -3.84 -6.86 0.92
N TYR A 91 -2.66 -6.21 0.78
CA TYR A 91 -1.39 -6.76 1.22
C TYR A 91 -0.62 -5.77 2.10
N ASN A 92 -0.05 -6.26 3.19
CA ASN A 92 0.76 -5.46 4.11
C ASN A 92 2.23 -5.41 3.68
N THR A 93 2.77 -6.52 3.18
CA THR A 93 4.16 -6.67 2.74
C THR A 93 4.25 -7.03 1.27
N PHE A 94 5.42 -6.85 0.69
CA PHE A 94 5.70 -7.32 -0.66
C PHE A 94 5.54 -8.85 -0.78
N PHE A 95 5.88 -9.59 0.27
CA PHE A 95 5.78 -11.06 0.25
C PHE A 95 4.34 -11.57 0.30
N ASP A 96 3.43 -10.85 0.98
CA ASP A 96 2.00 -11.21 0.97
C ASP A 96 1.47 -11.14 -0.47
N PHE A 97 1.78 -10.05 -1.18
CA PHE A 97 1.44 -9.86 -2.59
C PHE A 97 2.07 -10.95 -3.47
N VAL A 98 3.39 -11.19 -3.34
CA VAL A 98 4.11 -12.17 -4.17
C VAL A 98 3.55 -13.57 -3.96
N THR A 99 3.22 -13.95 -2.73
CA THR A 99 2.65 -15.28 -2.42
C THR A 99 1.32 -15.49 -3.14
N ASP A 100 0.41 -14.50 -3.11
CA ASP A 100 -0.87 -14.60 -3.81
C ASP A 100 -0.69 -14.57 -5.33
N TYR A 101 0.26 -13.76 -5.81
CA TYR A 101 0.58 -13.69 -7.24
C TYR A 101 1.17 -15.02 -7.74
N GLN A 102 2.11 -15.63 -7.00
CA GLN A 102 2.69 -16.94 -7.34
C GLN A 102 1.64 -18.05 -7.36
N ARG A 103 0.70 -18.05 -6.41
CA ARG A 103 -0.41 -19.01 -6.42
C ARG A 103 -1.24 -18.91 -7.71
N LYS A 104 -1.49 -17.70 -8.22
CA LYS A 104 -2.20 -17.50 -9.49
C LYS A 104 -1.34 -17.89 -10.70
N GLU A 105 -0.03 -17.71 -10.63
CA GLU A 105 0.92 -18.09 -11.68
C GLU A 105 1.14 -19.60 -11.78
N SER A 106 1.05 -20.34 -10.67
CA SER A 106 1.28 -21.80 -10.66
C SER A 106 0.40 -22.57 -11.64
N LEU A 107 -0.76 -22.00 -11.97
CA LEU A 107 -1.70 -22.57 -12.95
C LEU A 107 -1.28 -22.32 -14.41
N LYS A 108 -0.26 -21.49 -14.67
CA LYS A 108 0.11 -21.02 -16.01
C LYS A 108 1.57 -21.29 -16.36
N LEU A 109 2.42 -21.52 -15.37
CA LEU A 109 3.86 -21.71 -15.55
C LEU A 109 4.23 -23.20 -15.55
N GLU A 110 5.28 -23.52 -16.29
CA GLU A 110 5.99 -24.79 -16.18
C GLU A 110 6.53 -24.98 -14.76
N ASP A 111 6.44 -26.19 -14.23
CA ASP A 111 6.87 -26.54 -12.86
C ASP A 111 8.30 -26.12 -12.55
N SER A 112 9.22 -26.26 -13.50
CA SER A 112 10.63 -25.87 -13.35
C SER A 112 10.77 -24.36 -13.16
N THR A 113 10.05 -23.57 -13.94
CA THR A 113 10.03 -22.11 -13.84
C THR A 113 9.41 -21.67 -12.53
N TYR A 114 8.30 -22.28 -12.13
CA TYR A 114 7.64 -21.99 -10.87
C TYR A 114 8.57 -22.26 -9.66
N LYS A 115 9.23 -23.43 -9.62
CA LYS A 115 10.19 -23.78 -8.56
C LYS A 115 11.38 -22.81 -8.52
N THR A 116 11.89 -22.39 -9.67
CA THR A 116 12.95 -21.36 -9.75
C THR A 116 12.49 -20.05 -9.15
N ASN A 117 11.29 -19.57 -9.50
CA ASN A 117 10.74 -18.34 -8.94
C ASN A 117 10.56 -18.43 -7.41
N LEU A 118 10.09 -19.57 -6.89
CA LEU A 118 9.98 -19.80 -5.44
C LEU A 118 11.35 -19.70 -4.76
N SER A 119 12.38 -20.31 -5.35
CA SER A 119 13.75 -20.27 -4.80
C SER A 119 14.29 -18.83 -4.74
N VAL A 120 14.07 -18.03 -5.79
CA VAL A 120 14.49 -16.62 -5.81
C VAL A 120 13.79 -15.81 -4.71
N ILE A 121 12.48 -15.99 -4.54
CA ILE A 121 11.71 -15.27 -3.52
C ILE A 121 12.09 -15.74 -2.12
N LYS A 122 12.42 -17.01 -1.93
CA LYS A 122 12.94 -17.52 -0.65
C LYS A 122 14.23 -16.79 -0.26
N LYS A 123 15.22 -16.70 -1.16
CA LYS A 123 16.47 -15.96 -0.92
C LYS A 123 16.21 -14.49 -0.59
N LEU A 124 15.29 -13.85 -1.31
CA LEU A 124 14.91 -12.46 -1.05
C LEU A 124 14.32 -12.28 0.34
N LYS A 125 13.51 -13.24 0.79
CA LYS A 125 12.90 -13.23 2.13
C LYS A 125 13.92 -13.49 3.24
N GLU A 126 14.94 -14.30 2.98
CA GLU A 126 16.07 -14.53 3.88
C GLU A 126 16.91 -13.25 4.05
N TYR A 127 17.11 -12.47 2.98
CA TYR A 127 17.80 -11.18 3.03
C TYR A 127 17.02 -10.11 3.75
N ASN A 128 15.73 -9.95 3.44
CA ASN A 128 14.86 -8.95 4.10
C ASN A 128 13.47 -9.54 4.39
N PRO A 129 13.26 -10.14 5.58
CA PRO A 129 12.00 -10.82 5.92
C PRO A 129 10.77 -9.92 5.92
N ASN A 130 10.93 -8.62 6.19
CA ASN A 130 9.87 -7.63 6.31
C ASN A 130 9.91 -6.59 5.18
N LEU A 131 10.15 -7.01 3.95
CA LEU A 131 10.21 -6.11 2.81
C LEU A 131 8.86 -5.48 2.52
N TYR A 132 8.79 -4.14 2.59
CA TYR A 132 7.62 -3.37 2.21
C TYR A 132 7.78 -2.78 0.82
N PHE A 133 6.67 -2.45 0.17
CA PHE A 133 6.69 -1.88 -1.19
C PHE A 133 7.53 -0.59 -1.30
N ASP A 134 7.49 0.26 -0.26
CA ASP A 134 8.21 1.53 -0.21
C ASP A 134 9.73 1.35 0.04
N ASP A 135 10.17 0.17 0.46
CA ASP A 135 11.57 -0.13 0.70
C ASP A 135 12.30 -0.49 -0.60
N ILE A 136 11.56 -0.91 -1.62
CA ILE A 136 12.14 -1.35 -2.89
C ILE A 136 12.45 -0.12 -3.74
N THR A 137 13.63 0.47 -3.51
CA THR A 137 14.17 1.60 -4.27
C THR A 137 15.25 1.13 -5.25
N SER A 138 15.77 2.04 -6.10
CA SER A 138 16.93 1.73 -6.96
C SER A 138 18.18 1.42 -6.15
N GLU A 139 18.39 2.15 -5.06
CA GLU A 139 19.50 1.96 -4.12
C GLU A 139 19.40 0.60 -3.43
N TRP A 140 18.21 0.23 -2.95
CA TRP A 140 17.96 -1.08 -2.36
C TRP A 140 18.20 -2.23 -3.36
N LEU A 141 17.86 -2.04 -4.64
CA LEU A 141 18.16 -3.02 -5.70
C LEU A 141 19.68 -3.20 -5.92
N ASP A 142 20.46 -2.12 -5.82
CA ASP A 142 21.92 -2.21 -5.88
C ASP A 142 22.50 -2.96 -4.67
N GLU A 143 22.01 -2.68 -3.45
CA GLU A 143 22.41 -3.39 -2.22
C GLU A 143 22.10 -4.89 -2.31
N TYR A 144 20.90 -5.26 -2.76
CA TYR A 144 20.54 -6.66 -2.91
C TYR A 144 21.34 -7.35 -4.03
N PHE A 145 21.61 -6.65 -5.13
CA PHE A 145 22.48 -7.20 -6.19
C PHE A 145 23.91 -7.44 -5.66
N PHE A 146 24.43 -6.49 -4.86
CA PHE A 146 25.73 -6.66 -4.20
C PHE A 146 25.73 -7.89 -3.26
N HIS A 147 24.69 -8.07 -2.46
CA HIS A 147 24.52 -9.26 -1.61
C HIS A 147 24.52 -10.55 -2.43
N LEU A 148 23.79 -10.59 -3.55
CA LEU A 148 23.78 -11.77 -4.44
C LEU A 148 25.19 -12.13 -4.96
N MET A 149 25.99 -11.12 -5.33
CA MET A 149 27.31 -11.30 -5.91
C MET A 149 28.37 -11.65 -4.88
N ASN A 150 28.39 -10.96 -3.75
CA ASN A 150 29.52 -11.00 -2.81
C ASN A 150 29.27 -11.88 -1.59
N GLU A 151 28.04 -11.96 -1.09
CA GLU A 151 27.73 -12.78 0.08
C GLU A 151 27.22 -14.18 -0.30
N LEU A 152 26.41 -14.26 -1.38
CA LEU A 152 25.95 -15.54 -1.91
C LEU A 152 26.84 -16.08 -3.05
N GLU A 153 27.93 -15.40 -3.37
CA GLU A 153 28.93 -15.80 -4.35
C GLU A 153 28.36 -16.23 -5.72
N ASN A 154 27.22 -15.63 -6.11
CA ASN A 154 26.63 -15.94 -7.40
C ASN A 154 27.46 -15.31 -8.54
N ASN A 155 27.59 -16.03 -9.65
CA ASN A 155 28.07 -15.40 -10.87
C ASN A 155 27.04 -14.38 -11.40
N GLN A 156 27.50 -13.42 -12.21
CA GLN A 156 26.71 -12.33 -12.76
C GLN A 156 25.43 -12.82 -13.48
N ASN A 157 25.51 -13.89 -14.27
CA ASN A 157 24.34 -14.44 -14.96
C ASN A 157 23.27 -14.96 -13.99
N THR A 158 23.68 -15.59 -12.90
CA THR A 158 22.77 -16.07 -11.85
C THR A 158 22.14 -14.90 -11.10
N ALA A 159 22.94 -13.91 -10.71
CA ALA A 159 22.43 -12.69 -10.06
C ALA A 159 21.44 -11.96 -10.97
N ASN A 160 21.76 -11.78 -12.25
CA ASN A 160 20.87 -11.17 -13.23
C ASN A 160 19.54 -11.93 -13.40
N LYS A 161 19.56 -13.27 -13.42
CA LYS A 161 18.34 -14.09 -13.45
C LYS A 161 17.47 -13.89 -12.20
N ASN A 162 18.11 -13.82 -11.01
CA ASN A 162 17.40 -13.50 -9.77
C ASN A 162 16.72 -12.11 -9.87
N MET A 163 17.47 -11.10 -10.30
CA MET A 163 16.95 -9.74 -10.46
C MET A 163 15.83 -9.65 -11.50
N ALA A 164 15.91 -10.40 -12.60
CA ALA A 164 14.85 -10.48 -13.61
C ALA A 164 13.54 -11.06 -13.01
N THR A 165 13.65 -12.07 -12.16
CA THR A 165 12.50 -12.65 -11.46
C THR A 165 11.88 -11.62 -10.47
N ILE A 166 12.72 -10.91 -9.72
CA ILE A 166 12.24 -9.85 -8.80
C ILE A 166 11.57 -8.73 -9.58
N LYS A 167 12.18 -8.29 -10.69
CA LYS A 167 11.61 -7.26 -11.59
C LYS A 167 10.18 -7.60 -12.02
N LYS A 168 9.91 -8.86 -12.35
CA LYS A 168 8.56 -9.32 -12.72
C LYS A 168 7.55 -9.01 -11.61
N TYR A 169 7.86 -9.37 -10.36
CA TYR A 169 6.94 -9.16 -9.23
C TYR A 169 6.82 -7.69 -8.83
N VAL A 170 7.93 -6.94 -8.88
CA VAL A 170 7.93 -5.49 -8.63
C VAL A 170 7.08 -4.77 -9.68
N LEU A 171 7.21 -5.13 -10.96
CA LEU A 171 6.39 -4.55 -12.03
C LEU A 171 4.91 -4.90 -11.85
N ALA A 172 4.59 -6.12 -11.44
CA ALA A 172 3.22 -6.53 -11.14
C ALA A 172 2.64 -5.72 -9.97
N ALA A 173 3.41 -5.51 -8.89
CA ALA A 173 3.00 -4.71 -7.75
C ALA A 173 2.81 -3.23 -8.11
N PHE A 174 3.71 -2.68 -8.93
CA PHE A 174 3.59 -1.32 -9.46
C PHE A 174 2.32 -1.14 -10.31
N ASN A 175 2.07 -2.05 -11.26
CA ASN A 175 0.88 -2.01 -12.11
C ASN A 175 -0.43 -2.18 -11.31
N ALA A 176 -0.39 -2.90 -10.19
CA ALA A 176 -1.52 -3.05 -9.28
C ALA A 176 -1.68 -1.86 -8.30
N GLY A 177 -0.84 -0.81 -8.38
CA GLY A 177 -0.95 0.41 -7.58
C GLY A 177 -0.40 0.30 -6.15
N TYR A 178 0.37 -0.74 -5.82
CA TYR A 178 1.02 -0.89 -4.50
C TYR A 178 2.30 -0.06 -4.36
N MET A 179 2.87 0.40 -5.47
CA MET A 179 4.09 1.22 -5.53
C MET A 179 3.83 2.50 -6.31
N ASP A 180 4.45 3.62 -5.91
CA ASP A 180 4.33 4.90 -6.61
C ASP A 180 5.24 4.99 -7.84
N GLU A 181 6.42 4.36 -7.76
CA GLU A 181 7.40 4.32 -8.84
C GLU A 181 7.87 2.88 -9.08
N ASN A 182 8.25 2.61 -10.32
CA ASN A 182 8.93 1.37 -10.64
C ASN A 182 10.45 1.61 -10.55
N PRO A 183 11.15 1.06 -9.55
CA PRO A 183 12.58 1.30 -9.35
C PRO A 183 13.45 0.76 -10.49
N PHE A 184 12.97 -0.25 -11.22
CA PHE A 184 13.66 -0.79 -12.41
C PHE A 184 13.63 0.15 -13.62
N LYS A 185 12.96 1.31 -13.55
CA LYS A 185 13.14 2.36 -14.56
C LYS A 185 14.48 3.06 -14.44
N LYS A 186 15.00 3.17 -13.21
CA LYS A 186 16.29 3.79 -12.90
C LYS A 186 17.41 2.76 -12.77
N TRP A 187 17.05 1.52 -12.41
CA TRP A 187 17.99 0.42 -12.23
C TRP A 187 17.91 -0.57 -13.40
N ALA A 188 19.04 -0.82 -14.05
CA ALA A 188 19.15 -1.79 -15.16
C ALA A 188 19.82 -3.08 -14.68
N ILE A 189 19.42 -4.22 -15.25
CA ILE A 189 20.10 -5.50 -15.06
C ILE A 189 21.50 -5.37 -15.68
N LYS A 190 22.54 -5.69 -14.93
CA LYS A 190 23.96 -5.44 -15.24
C LYS A 190 24.59 -6.54 -16.08
#